data_cea83cc3cb189121ebeb16e79efc1a35
#
_entry.id   cea83cc3cb189121ebeb16e79efc1a35
#
_cell.length_a   1.000
_cell.length_b   1.000
_cell.length_c   1.000
_cell.angle_alpha   90.00
_cell.angle_beta   90.00
_cell.angle_gamma   90.00
#
_symmetry.space_group_name_H-M   'P 1'
#
loop_
_entity.id
_entity.type
_entity.pdbx_description
1 polymer ?
#
loop_
_entity_poly.entity_id
_entity_poly.type
_entity_poly.pdbx_seq_one_letter_code
_entity_poly.pdbx_strand_id
1 'polypeptide(L)'
;MPIKLPDIQKQKIMVKVLYALLPVIVTATYFFGLRVLAVLAVSMLFAFLTEWFMASRRGGKVTQACFVTGALYALSLPPSIPFWITAVGIVVGILFGKELFGGFGKNVFNPAIVGRAFVWLSFPLQMTNQFVPVFRDFPGGFIHWSMTATEELPEYLRQSGQDVVDAMTSATPMVASKSFDYEVGFLDLFTGAIGGFFEAGEQTLLLGAGSMGEVSAAAILLGAAYLLYTKTAQWRLMIPPILGASALCLFLRYGLGVETVPPLHFTLFSGALLFAAVFMVTEPVSAPKLPKSQWIYGLFIGMMIVFFRSYGIFYGAVAFSILLGNMIAPSLDLWIKRFTTPAPKPKVASGGGKA
;
A
#
# COMPACT_ATOMS: atom_id res chain seq x y z
N MET A 1 10.25 -37.95 -1.34
CA MET A 1 9.34 -37.69 -0.19
C MET A 1 7.95 -37.40 -0.73
N PRO A 2 6.86 -38.01 -0.27
CA PRO A 2 5.53 -37.66 -0.71
C PRO A 2 5.24 -36.19 -0.33
N ILE A 3 4.80 -35.41 -1.30
CA ILE A 3 4.39 -34.01 -1.10
C ILE A 3 3.08 -34.06 -0.30
N LYS A 4 3.16 -33.88 1.02
CA LYS A 4 1.96 -33.69 1.85
C LYS A 4 1.42 -32.30 1.59
N LEU A 5 0.11 -32.21 1.33
CA LEU A 5 -0.58 -30.91 1.27
C LEU A 5 -0.36 -30.17 2.60
N PRO A 6 -0.04 -28.85 2.54
CA PRO A 6 0.26 -28.11 3.76
C PRO A 6 -0.97 -27.94 4.63
N ASP A 7 -0.79 -28.12 5.93
CA ASP A 7 -1.78 -27.70 6.91
C ASP A 7 -1.88 -26.16 6.92
N ILE A 8 -3.06 -25.62 6.66
CA ILE A 8 -3.30 -24.17 6.67
C ILE A 8 -3.78 -23.75 8.04
N GLN A 9 -3.03 -22.87 8.69
CA GLN A 9 -3.43 -22.25 9.95
C GLN A 9 -4.53 -21.22 9.71
N LYS A 10 -5.74 -21.52 10.16
CA LYS A 10 -6.90 -20.61 10.06
C LYS A 10 -6.75 -19.41 10.97
N GLN A 11 -6.92 -18.20 10.40
CA GLN A 11 -6.77 -16.93 11.11
C GLN A 11 -7.97 -16.04 10.82
N LYS A 12 -8.95 -15.99 11.72
CA LYS A 12 -10.20 -15.22 11.55
C LYS A 12 -9.95 -13.73 11.24
N ILE A 13 -8.88 -13.14 11.81
CA ILE A 13 -8.51 -11.74 11.57
C ILE A 13 -8.10 -11.54 10.11
N MET A 14 -7.28 -12.44 9.54
CA MET A 14 -6.80 -12.31 8.15
C MET A 14 -7.94 -12.45 7.14
N VAL A 15 -8.90 -13.33 7.40
CA VAL A 15 -10.11 -13.46 6.56
C VAL A 15 -10.93 -12.17 6.56
N LYS A 16 -11.09 -11.50 7.71
CA LYS A 16 -11.78 -10.22 7.79
C LYS A 16 -11.05 -9.11 6.99
N VAL A 17 -9.71 -9.12 6.98
CA VAL A 17 -8.95 -8.19 6.14
C VAL A 17 -9.21 -8.43 4.65
N LEU A 18 -9.26 -9.70 4.21
CA LEU A 18 -9.63 -10.03 2.83
C LEU A 18 -11.04 -9.54 2.47
N TYR A 19 -12.02 -9.69 3.37
CA TYR A 19 -13.36 -9.11 3.16
C TYR A 19 -13.34 -7.58 3.08
N ALA A 20 -12.53 -6.91 3.88
CA ALA A 20 -12.37 -5.46 3.82
C ALA A 20 -11.74 -4.98 2.51
N LEU A 21 -10.95 -5.82 1.85
CA LEU A 21 -10.35 -5.53 0.54
C LEU A 21 -11.32 -5.75 -0.63
N LEU A 22 -12.45 -6.45 -0.45
CA LEU A 22 -13.39 -6.73 -1.54
C LEU A 22 -13.90 -5.46 -2.24
N PRO A 23 -14.34 -4.39 -1.57
CA PRO A 23 -14.74 -3.16 -2.24
C PRO A 23 -13.63 -2.59 -3.13
N VAL A 24 -12.37 -2.64 -2.65
CA VAL A 24 -11.20 -2.16 -3.39
C VAL A 24 -10.93 -3.06 -4.62
N ILE A 25 -11.03 -4.39 -4.47
CA ILE A 25 -10.83 -5.32 -5.58
C ILE A 25 -11.92 -5.15 -6.65
N VAL A 26 -13.18 -4.98 -6.23
CA VAL A 26 -14.31 -4.78 -7.15
C VAL A 26 -14.15 -3.48 -7.94
N THR A 27 -13.84 -2.37 -7.26
CA THR A 27 -13.60 -1.09 -7.92
C THR A 27 -12.36 -1.11 -8.82
N ALA A 28 -11.27 -1.74 -8.38
CA ALA A 28 -10.09 -1.93 -9.22
C ALA A 28 -10.40 -2.74 -10.49
N THR A 29 -11.20 -3.81 -10.37
CA THR A 29 -11.62 -4.62 -11.54
C THR A 29 -12.54 -3.83 -12.47
N TYR A 30 -13.47 -3.03 -11.91
CA TYR A 30 -14.33 -2.14 -12.70
C TYR A 30 -13.52 -1.11 -13.49
N PHE A 31 -12.49 -0.51 -12.88
CA PHE A 31 -11.72 0.55 -13.51
C PHE A 31 -10.59 0.05 -14.43
N PHE A 32 -9.99 -1.10 -14.15
CA PHE A 32 -8.79 -1.57 -14.87
C PHE A 32 -8.95 -2.88 -15.64
N GLY A 33 -10.09 -3.56 -15.48
CA GLY A 33 -10.37 -4.81 -16.18
C GLY A 33 -10.03 -6.08 -15.39
N LEU A 34 -10.35 -7.23 -16.02
CA LEU A 34 -10.20 -8.56 -15.43
C LEU A 34 -8.73 -8.94 -15.14
N ARG A 35 -7.78 -8.29 -15.78
CA ARG A 35 -6.35 -8.46 -15.51
C ARG A 35 -5.99 -8.25 -14.03
N VAL A 36 -6.70 -7.38 -13.33
CA VAL A 36 -6.56 -7.17 -11.87
C VAL A 36 -6.70 -8.49 -11.12
N LEU A 37 -7.73 -9.28 -11.44
CA LEU A 37 -7.96 -10.58 -10.81
C LEU A 37 -6.84 -11.58 -11.13
N ALA A 38 -6.29 -11.53 -12.34
CA ALA A 38 -5.14 -12.37 -12.72
C ALA A 38 -3.86 -11.99 -11.95
N VAL A 39 -3.57 -10.70 -11.80
CA VAL A 39 -2.44 -10.21 -10.99
C VAL A 39 -2.60 -10.63 -9.52
N LEU A 40 -3.82 -10.49 -8.96
CA LEU A 40 -4.15 -10.97 -7.62
C LEU A 40 -3.92 -12.48 -7.49
N ALA A 41 -4.42 -13.28 -8.45
CA ALA A 41 -4.26 -14.73 -8.43
C ALA A 41 -2.79 -15.16 -8.50
N VAL A 42 -2.01 -14.56 -9.39
CA VAL A 42 -0.55 -14.80 -9.50
C VAL A 42 0.14 -14.45 -8.18
N SER A 43 -0.13 -13.28 -7.63
CA SER A 43 0.47 -12.84 -6.37
C SER A 43 0.12 -13.78 -5.21
N MET A 44 -1.15 -14.13 -5.04
CA MET A 44 -1.59 -15.04 -3.96
C MET A 44 -1.02 -16.45 -4.14
N LEU A 45 -0.94 -16.96 -5.37
CA LEU A 45 -0.37 -18.27 -5.67
C LEU A 45 1.11 -18.32 -5.28
N PHE A 46 1.91 -17.36 -5.73
CA PHE A 46 3.34 -17.34 -5.42
C PHE A 46 3.62 -17.01 -3.96
N ALA A 47 2.78 -16.20 -3.30
CA ALA A 47 2.85 -16.00 -1.85
C ALA A 47 2.63 -17.33 -1.10
N PHE A 48 1.60 -18.08 -1.47
CA PHE A 48 1.30 -19.38 -0.89
C PHE A 48 2.43 -20.39 -1.15
N LEU A 49 2.90 -20.51 -2.37
CA LEU A 49 3.96 -21.46 -2.74
C LEU A 49 5.26 -21.18 -1.98
N THR A 50 5.63 -19.91 -1.86
CA THR A 50 6.85 -19.49 -1.15
C THR A 50 6.73 -19.81 0.34
N GLU A 51 5.62 -19.46 0.97
CA GLU A 51 5.41 -19.75 2.39
C GLU A 51 5.33 -21.25 2.64
N TRP A 52 4.67 -22.01 1.77
CA TRP A 52 4.59 -23.46 1.86
C TRP A 52 5.97 -24.12 1.78
N PHE A 53 6.79 -23.70 0.80
CA PHE A 53 8.15 -24.22 0.67
C PHE A 53 8.98 -23.99 1.93
N MET A 54 8.94 -22.77 2.47
CA MET A 54 9.69 -22.40 3.67
C MET A 54 9.14 -23.04 4.94
N ALA A 55 7.80 -23.08 5.09
CA ALA A 55 7.14 -23.74 6.22
C ALA A 55 7.43 -25.25 6.25
N SER A 56 7.40 -25.91 5.08
CA SER A 56 7.73 -27.34 4.96
C SER A 56 9.15 -27.65 5.41
N ARG A 57 10.12 -26.76 5.12
CA ARG A 57 11.52 -26.91 5.56
C ARG A 57 11.68 -26.78 7.07
N ARG A 58 10.80 -26.00 7.72
CA ARG A 58 10.84 -25.78 9.18
C ARG A 58 9.89 -26.67 9.97
N GLY A 59 9.11 -27.55 9.31
CA GLY A 59 8.07 -28.33 9.97
C GLY A 59 6.89 -27.48 10.47
N GLY A 60 6.67 -26.30 9.87
CA GLY A 60 5.62 -25.35 10.21
C GLY A 60 4.36 -25.50 9.34
N LYS A 61 3.35 -24.64 9.61
CA LYS A 61 2.12 -24.55 8.84
C LYS A 61 2.09 -23.28 7.99
N VAL A 62 1.39 -23.33 6.85
CA VAL A 62 1.10 -22.14 6.04
C VAL A 62 0.04 -21.31 6.74
N THR A 63 0.18 -19.98 6.75
CA THR A 63 -0.77 -19.09 7.40
C THR A 63 -1.68 -18.39 6.39
N GLN A 64 -2.93 -18.09 6.74
CA GLN A 64 -3.82 -17.31 5.88
C GLN A 64 -3.30 -15.88 5.64
N ALA A 65 -2.33 -15.42 6.44
CA ALA A 65 -1.67 -14.13 6.24
C ALA A 65 -0.94 -14.02 4.89
N CYS A 66 -0.51 -15.13 4.26
CA CYS A 66 0.12 -15.08 2.94
C CYS A 66 -0.84 -14.53 1.87
N PHE A 67 -2.12 -14.87 1.95
CA PHE A 67 -3.13 -14.36 1.00
C PHE A 67 -3.38 -12.86 1.20
N VAL A 68 -3.39 -12.39 2.45
CA VAL A 68 -3.48 -10.95 2.74
C VAL A 68 -2.26 -10.22 2.20
N THR A 69 -1.06 -10.75 2.44
CA THR A 69 0.19 -10.19 1.91
C THR A 69 0.18 -10.14 0.39
N GLY A 70 -0.24 -11.25 -0.27
CA GLY A 70 -0.37 -11.32 -1.72
C GLY A 70 -1.37 -10.31 -2.27
N ALA A 71 -2.55 -10.16 -1.63
CA ALA A 71 -3.56 -9.19 -2.04
C ALA A 71 -3.09 -7.74 -1.89
N LEU A 72 -2.50 -7.38 -0.74
CA LEU A 72 -1.99 -6.04 -0.49
C LEU A 72 -0.84 -5.67 -1.44
N TYR A 73 0.06 -6.61 -1.69
CA TYR A 73 1.15 -6.43 -2.64
C TYR A 73 0.60 -6.21 -4.06
N ALA A 74 -0.27 -7.11 -4.56
CA ALA A 74 -0.87 -7.00 -5.89
C ALA A 74 -1.58 -5.65 -6.06
N LEU A 75 -2.47 -5.28 -5.14
CA LEU A 75 -3.20 -4.01 -5.17
C LEU A 75 -2.29 -2.78 -5.11
N SER A 76 -1.07 -2.93 -4.64
CA SER A 76 -0.08 -1.85 -4.62
C SER A 76 0.70 -1.68 -5.92
N LEU A 77 0.49 -2.54 -6.92
CA LEU A 77 1.17 -2.51 -8.22
C LEU A 77 0.35 -1.78 -9.29
N PRO A 78 1.00 -1.33 -10.39
CA PRO A 78 0.30 -0.87 -11.59
C PRO A 78 -0.55 -1.98 -12.21
N PRO A 79 -1.70 -1.64 -12.87
CA PRO A 79 -2.60 -2.64 -13.43
C PRO A 79 -2.01 -3.46 -14.58
N SER A 80 -1.13 -2.87 -15.38
CA SER A 80 -0.52 -3.54 -16.54
C SER A 80 0.83 -4.19 -16.26
N ILE A 81 1.25 -4.29 -14.98
CA ILE A 81 2.51 -4.93 -14.57
C ILE A 81 2.64 -6.35 -15.14
N PRO A 82 3.82 -6.76 -15.65
CA PRO A 82 4.06 -8.14 -16.09
C PRO A 82 3.90 -9.15 -14.95
N PHE A 83 3.25 -10.29 -15.21
CA PHE A 83 2.98 -11.31 -14.20
C PHE A 83 4.24 -11.88 -13.56
N TRP A 84 5.33 -12.01 -14.32
CA TRP A 84 6.60 -12.51 -13.79
C TRP A 84 7.22 -11.55 -12.75
N ILE A 85 7.09 -10.22 -12.95
CA ILE A 85 7.54 -9.22 -11.96
C ILE A 85 6.69 -9.33 -10.70
N THR A 86 5.37 -9.50 -10.86
CA THR A 86 4.46 -9.75 -9.74
C THR A 86 4.90 -10.98 -8.94
N ALA A 87 5.21 -12.09 -9.64
CA ALA A 87 5.66 -13.32 -8.99
C ALA A 87 7.00 -13.15 -8.26
N VAL A 88 8.01 -12.57 -8.92
CA VAL A 88 9.32 -12.34 -8.30
C VAL A 88 9.21 -11.42 -7.09
N GLY A 89 8.48 -10.31 -7.19
CA GLY A 89 8.36 -9.35 -6.09
C GLY A 89 7.66 -9.92 -4.87
N ILE A 90 6.59 -10.72 -5.04
CA ILE A 90 5.92 -11.36 -3.88
C ILE A 90 6.79 -12.46 -3.26
N VAL A 91 7.53 -13.22 -4.05
CA VAL A 91 8.50 -14.21 -3.54
C VAL A 91 9.54 -13.53 -2.66
N VAL A 92 10.14 -12.44 -3.15
CA VAL A 92 11.10 -11.64 -2.37
C VAL A 92 10.44 -11.06 -1.11
N GLY A 93 9.23 -10.50 -1.24
CA GLY A 93 8.47 -9.96 -0.11
C GLY A 93 8.22 -10.97 1.00
N ILE A 94 7.78 -12.18 0.66
CA ILE A 94 7.56 -13.26 1.63
C ILE A 94 8.89 -13.75 2.22
N LEU A 95 9.90 -14.02 1.39
CA LEU A 95 11.20 -14.51 1.87
C LEU A 95 11.85 -13.50 2.82
N PHE A 96 12.13 -12.29 2.35
CA PHE A 96 12.89 -11.29 3.07
C PHE A 96 12.06 -10.50 4.09
N GLY A 97 10.75 -10.35 3.88
CA GLY A 97 9.87 -9.65 4.81
C GLY A 97 9.37 -10.52 5.96
N LYS A 98 9.29 -11.86 5.78
CA LYS A 98 8.63 -12.75 6.75
C LYS A 98 9.42 -14.01 7.07
N GLU A 99 9.80 -14.80 6.05
CA GLU A 99 10.28 -16.15 6.27
C GLU A 99 11.69 -16.23 6.87
N LEU A 100 12.59 -15.32 6.48
CA LEU A 100 13.95 -15.22 7.05
C LEU A 100 13.94 -14.84 8.53
N PHE A 101 12.89 -14.15 8.99
CA PHE A 101 12.73 -13.84 10.44
C PHE A 101 12.12 -14.99 11.25
N GLY A 102 11.73 -16.10 10.59
CA GLY A 102 11.16 -17.28 11.24
C GLY A 102 9.65 -17.43 11.06
N GLY A 103 9.04 -16.73 10.10
CA GLY A 103 7.65 -16.86 9.66
C GLY A 103 6.69 -15.91 10.36
N PHE A 104 5.39 -16.24 10.31
CA PHE A 104 4.34 -15.37 10.82
C PHE A 104 4.53 -14.97 12.29
N GLY A 105 4.34 -13.70 12.57
CA GLY A 105 4.43 -13.13 13.92
C GLY A 105 5.85 -12.72 14.34
N LYS A 106 6.88 -12.99 13.51
CA LYS A 106 8.28 -12.61 13.77
C LYS A 106 8.84 -11.60 12.77
N ASN A 107 8.07 -11.22 11.76
CA ASN A 107 8.47 -10.25 10.76
C ASN A 107 8.64 -8.85 11.37
N VAL A 108 9.75 -8.22 11.05
CA VAL A 108 10.05 -6.83 11.43
C VAL A 108 9.39 -5.86 10.47
N PHE A 109 9.39 -6.19 9.17
CA PHE A 109 8.83 -5.39 8.10
C PHE A 109 7.52 -5.97 7.60
N ASN A 110 6.65 -5.12 7.05
CA ASN A 110 5.48 -5.57 6.32
C ASN A 110 5.92 -6.25 5.01
N PRO A 111 5.63 -7.56 4.81
CA PRO A 111 6.15 -8.31 3.67
C PRO A 111 5.64 -7.80 2.30
N ALA A 112 4.41 -7.28 2.22
CA ALA A 112 3.88 -6.70 0.99
C ALA A 112 4.67 -5.44 0.59
N ILE A 113 5.06 -4.63 1.58
CA ILE A 113 5.86 -3.42 1.37
C ILE A 113 7.29 -3.77 0.97
N VAL A 114 7.89 -4.81 1.56
CA VAL A 114 9.22 -5.31 1.15
C VAL A 114 9.21 -5.72 -0.32
N GLY A 115 8.21 -6.50 -0.74
CA GLY A 115 8.05 -6.90 -2.14
C GLY A 115 7.86 -5.71 -3.08
N ARG A 116 7.01 -4.74 -2.71
CA ARG A 116 6.80 -3.51 -3.49
C ARG A 116 8.08 -2.68 -3.60
N ALA A 117 8.82 -2.49 -2.51
CA ALA A 117 10.06 -1.73 -2.51
C ALA A 117 11.12 -2.40 -3.38
N PHE A 118 11.22 -3.73 -3.32
CA PHE A 118 12.12 -4.51 -4.18
C PHE A 118 11.79 -4.31 -5.67
N VAL A 119 10.51 -4.47 -6.07
CA VAL A 119 10.11 -4.28 -7.47
C VAL A 119 10.35 -2.84 -7.93
N TRP A 120 10.08 -1.86 -7.07
CA TRP A 120 10.35 -0.46 -7.37
C TRP A 120 11.83 -0.18 -7.64
N LEU A 121 12.73 -0.77 -6.86
CA LEU A 121 14.18 -0.57 -7.02
C LEU A 121 14.75 -1.36 -8.21
N SER A 122 14.23 -2.57 -8.45
CA SER A 122 14.76 -3.48 -9.46
C SER A 122 14.17 -3.25 -10.86
N PHE A 123 12.92 -2.79 -10.93
CA PHE A 123 12.16 -2.63 -12.18
C PHE A 123 11.48 -1.26 -12.23
N PRO A 124 12.23 -0.15 -12.13
CA PRO A 124 11.65 1.20 -12.04
C PRO A 124 10.82 1.57 -13.27
N LEU A 125 11.24 1.19 -14.48
CA LEU A 125 10.50 1.48 -15.70
C LEU A 125 9.12 0.82 -15.71
N GLN A 126 9.01 -0.45 -15.28
CA GLN A 126 7.75 -1.15 -15.21
C GLN A 126 6.84 -0.62 -14.10
N MET A 127 7.41 0.01 -13.07
CA MET A 127 6.65 0.64 -12.00
C MET A 127 6.18 2.05 -12.33
N THR A 128 6.76 2.71 -13.32
CA THR A 128 6.40 4.07 -13.75
C THR A 128 5.56 4.09 -15.03
N ASN A 129 5.84 3.20 -16.00
CA ASN A 129 5.25 3.26 -17.34
C ASN A 129 4.07 2.29 -17.52
N GLN A 130 3.61 1.62 -16.46
CA GLN A 130 2.54 0.62 -16.52
C GLN A 130 1.23 1.13 -15.90
N PHE A 131 1.10 2.44 -15.68
CA PHE A 131 -0.15 3.05 -15.29
C PHE A 131 -1.02 3.28 -16.52
N VAL A 132 -2.32 3.07 -16.37
CA VAL A 132 -3.30 3.18 -17.44
C VAL A 132 -4.48 4.03 -16.96
N PRO A 133 -5.23 4.68 -17.89
CA PRO A 133 -6.49 5.33 -17.55
C PRO A 133 -7.54 4.30 -17.14
N VAL A 134 -8.68 4.77 -16.65
CA VAL A 134 -9.77 3.90 -16.18
C VAL A 134 -10.87 3.76 -17.24
N PHE A 135 -11.60 2.64 -17.19
CA PHE A 135 -12.88 2.50 -17.86
C PHE A 135 -13.93 3.34 -17.14
N ARG A 136 -14.73 4.15 -17.86
CA ARG A 136 -15.74 5.04 -17.27
C ARG A 136 -17.17 4.56 -17.43
N ASP A 137 -17.46 3.86 -18.52
CA ASP A 137 -18.81 3.46 -18.88
C ASP A 137 -19.17 2.09 -18.32
N PHE A 138 -20.42 1.93 -17.85
CA PHE A 138 -20.90 0.61 -17.41
C PHE A 138 -21.10 -0.32 -18.64
N PRO A 139 -20.64 -1.57 -18.58
CA PRO A 139 -20.13 -2.35 -17.46
C PRO A 139 -18.62 -2.18 -17.14
N GLY A 140 -17.91 -1.24 -17.75
CA GLY A 140 -16.52 -0.92 -17.46
C GLY A 140 -15.58 -2.10 -17.70
N GLY A 141 -14.57 -2.21 -16.86
CA GLY A 141 -13.55 -3.26 -16.95
C GLY A 141 -14.05 -4.68 -16.68
N PHE A 142 -15.30 -4.89 -16.22
CA PHE A 142 -15.81 -6.24 -15.97
C PHE A 142 -15.93 -7.13 -17.22
N ILE A 143 -16.02 -6.53 -18.40
CA ILE A 143 -16.06 -7.24 -19.68
C ILE A 143 -14.77 -7.11 -20.50
N HIS A 144 -13.82 -6.31 -20.02
CA HIS A 144 -12.55 -6.07 -20.70
C HIS A 144 -11.39 -6.71 -19.95
N TRP A 145 -10.39 -7.17 -20.69
CA TRP A 145 -9.19 -7.75 -20.06
C TRP A 145 -8.32 -6.67 -19.41
N SER A 146 -7.90 -5.67 -20.17
CA SER A 146 -7.01 -4.59 -19.71
C SER A 146 -6.94 -3.50 -20.79
N MET A 147 -6.54 -2.29 -20.42
CA MET A 147 -6.26 -1.20 -21.36
C MET A 147 -4.83 -1.23 -21.92
N THR A 148 -4.25 -2.38 -22.18
CA THR A 148 -2.84 -2.50 -22.60
C THR A 148 -2.63 -2.28 -24.10
N ALA A 149 -3.68 -2.29 -24.92
CA ALA A 149 -3.59 -2.09 -26.36
C ALA A 149 -4.36 -0.82 -26.79
N THR A 150 -3.85 -0.13 -27.80
CA THR A 150 -4.48 1.06 -28.39
C THR A 150 -5.90 0.77 -28.94
N GLU A 151 -6.15 -0.47 -29.33
CA GLU A 151 -7.46 -0.93 -29.83
C GLU A 151 -8.51 -1.06 -28.71
N GLU A 152 -8.09 -1.25 -27.46
CA GLU A 152 -8.96 -1.42 -26.29
C GLU A 152 -9.18 -0.12 -25.51
N LEU A 153 -8.66 1.01 -25.99
CA LEU A 153 -8.90 2.31 -25.36
C LEU A 153 -10.37 2.66 -25.38
N PRO A 154 -10.92 3.19 -24.26
CA PRO A 154 -12.29 3.68 -24.22
C PRO A 154 -12.57 4.67 -25.34
N GLU A 155 -13.82 4.68 -25.81
CA GLU A 155 -14.24 5.51 -26.95
C GLU A 155 -14.00 7.01 -26.72
N TYR A 156 -14.12 7.47 -25.48
CA TYR A 156 -13.82 8.86 -25.10
C TYR A 156 -12.34 9.25 -25.30
N LEU A 157 -11.42 8.29 -25.26
CA LEU A 157 -9.99 8.50 -25.56
C LEU A 157 -9.69 8.42 -27.06
N ARG A 158 -10.44 7.58 -27.80
CA ARG A 158 -10.29 7.46 -29.27
C ARG A 158 -10.79 8.69 -30.01
N GLN A 159 -11.85 9.34 -29.53
CA GLN A 159 -12.45 10.51 -30.17
C GLN A 159 -11.56 11.76 -30.10
N SER A 160 -10.55 11.80 -29.26
CA SER A 160 -9.64 12.97 -29.16
C SER A 160 -8.68 13.12 -30.36
N GLY A 161 -8.61 12.15 -31.26
CA GLY A 161 -7.84 12.24 -32.53
C GLY A 161 -6.32 12.33 -32.36
N GLN A 162 -5.81 12.10 -31.17
CA GLN A 162 -4.37 12.12 -30.88
C GLN A 162 -3.75 10.74 -31.08
N ASP A 163 -2.54 10.71 -31.65
CA ASP A 163 -1.74 9.49 -31.75
C ASP A 163 -1.39 8.97 -30.35
N VAL A 164 -2.15 8.00 -29.91
CA VAL A 164 -2.08 7.42 -28.56
C VAL A 164 -0.75 6.69 -28.33
N VAL A 165 0.01 6.43 -29.38
CA VAL A 165 1.29 5.68 -29.33
C VAL A 165 2.36 6.43 -28.52
N ASP A 166 2.40 7.75 -28.58
CA ASP A 166 3.33 8.56 -27.78
C ASP A 166 2.83 8.86 -26.36
N ALA A 167 1.54 8.67 -26.10
CA ALA A 167 0.91 8.93 -24.83
C ALA A 167 1.02 7.77 -23.81
N MET A 168 1.69 6.68 -24.14
CA MET A 168 1.81 5.50 -23.24
C MET A 168 2.69 5.71 -21.99
N THR A 169 3.26 6.87 -21.80
CA THR A 169 3.81 7.32 -20.51
C THR A 169 2.73 8.08 -19.76
N SER A 170 1.73 7.37 -19.25
CA SER A 170 0.66 8.02 -18.50
C SER A 170 1.16 8.52 -17.16
N ALA A 171 1.05 9.83 -16.94
CA ALA A 171 1.36 10.44 -15.67
C ALA A 171 0.28 10.08 -14.63
N THR A 172 0.67 9.57 -13.46
CA THR A 172 -0.27 9.42 -12.34
C THR A 172 -0.68 10.80 -11.83
N PRO A 173 -1.82 10.94 -11.08
CA PRO A 173 -2.21 12.21 -10.50
C PRO A 173 -1.09 12.92 -9.74
N MET A 174 -0.26 12.16 -8.99
CA MET A 174 0.88 12.71 -8.27
C MET A 174 1.99 13.23 -9.19
N VAL A 175 2.25 12.54 -10.31
CA VAL A 175 3.23 13.00 -11.30
C VAL A 175 2.70 14.21 -12.04
N ALA A 176 1.43 14.19 -12.43
CA ALA A 176 0.77 15.30 -13.11
C ALA A 176 0.79 16.59 -12.28
N SER A 177 0.48 16.48 -10.98
CA SER A 177 0.55 17.62 -10.07
C SER A 177 1.99 18.13 -9.85
N LYS A 178 2.96 17.21 -9.64
CA LYS A 178 4.34 17.63 -9.33
C LYS A 178 5.10 18.20 -10.52
N SER A 179 4.90 17.62 -11.71
CA SER A 179 5.70 17.94 -12.91
C SER A 179 5.02 18.94 -13.84
N PHE A 180 3.69 19.06 -13.79
CA PHE A 180 2.89 19.81 -14.74
C PHE A 180 1.86 20.73 -14.10
N ASP A 181 1.84 20.81 -12.76
CA ASP A 181 0.89 21.63 -11.97
C ASP A 181 -0.59 21.33 -12.29
N TYR A 182 -0.86 20.08 -12.70
CA TYR A 182 -2.20 19.63 -13.03
C TYR A 182 -2.83 18.90 -11.84
N GLU A 183 -3.97 19.38 -11.36
CA GLU A 183 -4.71 18.79 -10.24
C GLU A 183 -5.99 18.09 -10.73
N VAL A 184 -6.11 16.81 -10.38
CA VAL A 184 -7.33 16.02 -10.62
C VAL A 184 -8.42 16.47 -9.66
N GLY A 185 -9.66 16.56 -10.14
CA GLY A 185 -10.80 16.96 -9.33
C GLY A 185 -11.04 16.05 -8.12
N PHE A 186 -11.53 16.64 -7.03
CA PHE A 186 -11.79 15.90 -5.77
C PHE A 186 -12.75 14.72 -5.97
N LEU A 187 -13.82 14.90 -6.76
CA LEU A 187 -14.78 13.83 -7.01
C LEU A 187 -14.17 12.66 -7.77
N ASP A 188 -13.30 12.92 -8.74
CA ASP A 188 -12.62 11.88 -9.49
C ASP A 188 -11.63 11.09 -8.60
N LEU A 189 -10.90 11.77 -7.72
CA LEU A 189 -10.05 11.12 -6.71
C LEU A 189 -10.86 10.30 -5.70
N PHE A 190 -12.03 10.79 -5.32
CA PHE A 190 -12.88 10.12 -4.35
C PHE A 190 -13.55 8.88 -4.93
N THR A 191 -14.14 9.00 -6.12
CA THR A 191 -14.82 7.89 -6.78
C THR A 191 -13.87 6.91 -7.46
N GLY A 192 -12.76 7.41 -8.01
CA GLY A 192 -11.79 6.66 -8.79
C GLY A 192 -11.93 6.85 -10.31
N ALA A 193 -12.79 7.75 -10.78
CA ALA A 193 -12.97 8.02 -12.20
C ALA A 193 -11.81 8.85 -12.80
N ILE A 194 -10.57 8.45 -12.49
CA ILE A 194 -9.34 9.16 -12.84
C ILE A 194 -8.91 8.75 -14.24
N GLY A 195 -8.84 9.69 -15.17
CA GLY A 195 -8.39 9.45 -16.55
C GLY A 195 -8.70 10.62 -17.46
N GLY A 196 -8.34 10.50 -18.72
CA GLY A 196 -8.51 11.55 -19.74
C GLY A 196 -7.15 12.12 -20.14
N PHE A 197 -7.19 13.22 -20.88
CA PHE A 197 -6.01 13.94 -21.31
C PHE A 197 -5.89 15.24 -20.54
N PHE A 198 -4.65 15.67 -20.31
CA PHE A 198 -4.34 16.98 -19.76
C PHE A 198 -3.23 17.65 -20.56
N GLU A 199 -3.26 18.96 -20.64
CA GLU A 199 -2.26 19.76 -21.33
C GLU A 199 -1.04 19.97 -20.45
N ALA A 200 0.15 19.66 -20.97
CA ALA A 200 1.43 19.82 -20.33
C ALA A 200 2.33 20.68 -21.26
N GLY A 201 2.14 22.00 -21.23
CA GLY A 201 2.76 22.92 -22.19
C GLY A 201 2.18 22.72 -23.60
N GLU A 202 3.05 22.37 -24.56
CA GLU A 202 2.62 22.10 -25.96
C GLU A 202 2.20 20.62 -26.19
N GLN A 203 2.33 19.77 -25.16
CA GLN A 203 2.01 18.33 -25.26
C GLN A 203 0.73 17.99 -24.52
N THR A 204 -0.06 17.13 -25.10
CA THR A 204 -1.21 16.53 -24.42
C THR A 204 -0.80 15.15 -23.91
N LEU A 205 -0.90 14.95 -22.59
CA LEU A 205 -0.50 13.72 -21.94
C LEU A 205 -1.72 12.94 -21.44
N LEU A 206 -1.57 11.62 -21.41
CA LEU A 206 -2.60 10.73 -20.87
C LEU A 206 -2.46 10.65 -19.34
N LEU A 207 -3.59 10.78 -18.63
CA LEU A 207 -3.66 10.65 -17.18
C LEU A 207 -3.94 9.19 -16.79
N GLY A 208 -2.96 8.55 -16.17
CA GLY A 208 -3.12 7.23 -15.56
C GLY A 208 -3.63 7.31 -14.13
N ALA A 209 -4.39 6.32 -13.69
CA ALA A 209 -5.07 6.36 -12.40
C ALA A 209 -4.25 5.92 -11.18
N GLY A 210 -3.00 5.48 -11.38
CA GLY A 210 -2.15 4.99 -10.29
C GLY A 210 -2.24 3.47 -10.06
N SER A 211 -1.90 3.02 -8.86
CA SER A 211 -1.90 1.59 -8.51
C SER A 211 -3.34 1.06 -8.32
N MET A 212 -3.54 -0.25 -8.51
CA MET A 212 -4.88 -0.87 -8.47
C MET A 212 -5.65 -0.60 -7.17
N GLY A 213 -4.98 -0.56 -6.02
CA GLY A 213 -5.63 -0.39 -4.70
C GLY A 213 -5.86 1.05 -4.28
N GLU A 214 -5.31 2.03 -4.99
CA GLU A 214 -5.41 3.44 -4.60
C GLU A 214 -6.41 4.24 -5.43
N VAL A 215 -7.02 3.61 -6.44
CA VAL A 215 -7.85 4.28 -7.44
C VAL A 215 -9.09 4.97 -6.84
N SER A 216 -9.75 4.35 -5.87
CA SER A 216 -10.97 4.89 -5.25
C SER A 216 -10.84 5.06 -3.75
N ALA A 217 -10.83 6.31 -3.29
CA ALA A 217 -10.84 6.62 -1.86
C ALA A 217 -12.13 6.11 -1.18
N ALA A 218 -13.28 6.18 -1.85
CA ALA A 218 -14.55 5.68 -1.33
C ALA A 218 -14.48 4.17 -1.00
N ALA A 219 -13.92 3.36 -1.90
CA ALA A 219 -13.76 1.92 -1.68
C ALA A 219 -12.82 1.61 -0.50
N ILE A 220 -11.73 2.38 -0.36
CA ILE A 220 -10.79 2.26 0.77
C ILE A 220 -11.49 2.60 2.08
N LEU A 221 -12.29 3.69 2.12
CA LEU A 221 -13.03 4.10 3.31
C LEU A 221 -14.12 3.10 3.72
N LEU A 222 -14.79 2.44 2.76
CA LEU A 222 -15.69 1.31 3.04
C LEU A 222 -14.95 0.16 3.70
N GLY A 223 -13.78 -0.21 3.20
CA GLY A 223 -12.90 -1.21 3.81
C GLY A 223 -12.45 -0.80 5.22
N ALA A 224 -12.09 0.48 5.43
CA ALA A 224 -11.73 1.01 6.74
C ALA A 224 -12.89 0.91 7.73
N ALA A 225 -14.09 1.31 7.33
CA ALA A 225 -15.29 1.22 8.15
C ALA A 225 -15.57 -0.23 8.59
N TYR A 226 -15.45 -1.19 7.67
CA TYR A 226 -15.59 -2.61 7.99
C TYR A 226 -14.53 -3.11 8.98
N LEU A 227 -13.26 -2.73 8.81
CA LEU A 227 -12.16 -3.11 9.72
C LEU A 227 -12.36 -2.53 11.13
N LEU A 228 -12.83 -1.29 11.23
CA LEU A 228 -13.12 -0.63 12.51
C LEU A 228 -14.35 -1.24 13.19
N TYR A 229 -15.44 -1.48 12.43
CA TYR A 229 -16.65 -2.11 12.92
C TYR A 229 -16.37 -3.52 13.49
N THR A 230 -15.58 -4.31 12.76
CA THR A 230 -15.21 -5.68 13.20
C THR A 230 -14.08 -5.71 14.22
N LYS A 231 -13.57 -4.54 14.65
CA LYS A 231 -12.43 -4.40 15.57
C LYS A 231 -11.19 -5.20 15.12
N THR A 232 -11.01 -5.33 13.81
CA THR A 232 -9.91 -6.10 13.21
C THR A 232 -8.64 -5.29 13.15
N ALA A 233 -8.74 -4.00 12.82
CA ALA A 233 -7.63 -3.06 12.82
C ALA A 233 -7.81 -1.98 13.90
N GLN A 234 -6.68 -1.43 14.35
CA GLN A 234 -6.66 -0.42 15.40
C GLN A 234 -6.72 0.98 14.78
N TRP A 235 -7.74 1.76 15.13
CA TRP A 235 -7.90 3.15 14.67
C TRP A 235 -6.69 4.04 14.99
N ARG A 236 -5.96 3.71 16.08
CA ARG A 236 -4.72 4.40 16.50
C ARG A 236 -3.56 4.19 15.52
N LEU A 237 -3.66 3.26 14.59
CA LEU A 237 -2.69 3.07 13.50
C LEU A 237 -3.20 3.66 12.18
N MET A 238 -4.54 3.82 12.00
CA MET A 238 -5.13 4.38 10.77
C MET A 238 -5.10 5.91 10.76
N ILE A 239 -5.51 6.55 11.86
CA ILE A 239 -5.70 8.01 11.92
C ILE A 239 -4.37 8.77 11.94
N PRO A 240 -3.36 8.40 12.75
CA PRO A 240 -2.14 9.19 12.86
C PRO A 240 -1.36 9.40 11.56
N PRO A 241 -1.26 8.45 10.61
CA PRO A 241 -0.62 8.72 9.32
C PRO A 241 -1.34 9.82 8.53
N ILE A 242 -2.67 9.86 8.57
CA ILE A 242 -3.47 10.89 7.90
C ILE A 242 -3.20 12.25 8.57
N LEU A 243 -3.21 12.30 9.90
CA LEU A 243 -2.92 13.52 10.66
C LEU A 243 -1.48 14.01 10.44
N GLY A 244 -0.50 13.11 10.42
CA GLY A 244 0.91 13.46 10.16
C GLY A 244 1.11 14.02 8.76
N ALA A 245 0.50 13.40 7.76
CA ALA A 245 0.52 13.90 6.39
C ALA A 245 -0.17 15.27 6.28
N SER A 246 -1.34 15.43 6.93
CA SER A 246 -2.06 16.71 6.97
C SER A 246 -1.24 17.81 7.63
N ALA A 247 -0.65 17.52 8.78
CA ALA A 247 0.14 18.51 9.53
C ALA A 247 1.34 19.01 8.73
N LEU A 248 2.11 18.08 8.12
CA LEU A 248 3.27 18.49 7.32
C LEU A 248 2.87 19.18 6.02
N CYS A 249 1.79 18.73 5.35
CA CYS A 249 1.26 19.38 4.15
C CYS A 249 0.85 20.82 4.44
N LEU A 250 0.05 21.05 5.51
CA LEU A 250 -0.38 22.38 5.92
C LEU A 250 0.82 23.28 6.30
N PHE A 251 1.77 22.75 7.04
CA PHE A 251 2.96 23.48 7.45
C PHE A 251 3.83 23.90 6.25
N LEU A 252 4.09 22.99 5.31
CA LEU A 252 4.91 23.29 4.15
C LEU A 252 4.20 24.25 3.18
N ARG A 253 2.95 23.94 2.80
CA ARG A 253 2.22 24.74 1.80
C ARG A 253 1.80 26.10 2.33
N TYR A 254 1.14 26.16 3.50
CA TYR A 254 0.55 27.41 4.03
C TYR A 254 1.45 28.10 5.07
N GLY A 255 2.35 27.37 5.74
CA GLY A 255 3.28 27.96 6.71
C GLY A 255 4.57 28.47 6.06
N LEU A 256 5.16 27.70 5.14
CA LEU A 256 6.41 28.05 4.46
C LEU A 256 6.22 28.51 3.00
N GLY A 257 5.00 28.45 2.45
CA GLY A 257 4.72 28.88 1.08
C GLY A 257 5.34 27.99 0.01
N VAL A 258 5.55 26.69 0.29
CA VAL A 258 6.14 25.74 -0.66
C VAL A 258 5.09 25.31 -1.67
N GLU A 259 5.07 25.93 -2.84
CA GLU A 259 4.06 25.69 -3.90
C GLU A 259 4.13 24.28 -4.50
N THR A 260 5.28 23.62 -4.47
CA THR A 260 5.45 22.24 -4.96
C THR A 260 4.68 21.19 -4.15
N VAL A 261 4.17 21.54 -2.96
CA VAL A 261 3.32 20.67 -2.13
C VAL A 261 1.87 20.84 -2.57
N PRO A 262 1.19 19.80 -3.05
CA PRO A 262 -0.19 19.89 -3.48
C PRO A 262 -1.16 20.29 -2.35
N PRO A 263 -2.37 20.76 -2.64
CA PRO A 263 -3.39 21.05 -1.64
C PRO A 263 -3.69 19.85 -0.75
N LEU A 264 -4.20 20.13 0.46
CA LEU A 264 -4.44 19.09 1.47
C LEU A 264 -5.35 17.96 0.96
N HIS A 265 -6.48 18.31 0.31
CA HIS A 265 -7.40 17.31 -0.22
C HIS A 265 -6.73 16.41 -1.26
N PHE A 266 -5.94 16.99 -2.16
CA PHE A 266 -5.19 16.23 -3.15
C PHE A 266 -4.12 15.34 -2.49
N THR A 267 -3.36 15.87 -1.53
CA THR A 267 -2.34 15.11 -0.77
C THR A 267 -2.93 13.88 -0.09
N LEU A 268 -4.15 13.98 0.45
CA LEU A 268 -4.80 12.90 1.18
C LEU A 268 -5.44 11.85 0.26
N PHE A 269 -6.12 12.29 -0.79
CA PHE A 269 -6.91 11.41 -1.65
C PHE A 269 -6.17 10.91 -2.88
N SER A 270 -5.05 11.53 -3.25
CA SER A 270 -4.21 11.08 -4.36
C SER A 270 -3.14 10.10 -3.89
N GLY A 271 -2.93 9.05 -4.69
CA GLY A 271 -1.91 8.03 -4.44
C GLY A 271 -2.19 7.15 -3.22
N ALA A 272 -1.25 6.28 -2.90
CA ALA A 272 -1.43 5.19 -1.96
C ALA A 272 -1.47 5.58 -0.47
N LEU A 273 -1.61 6.87 -0.09
CA LEU A 273 -1.59 7.28 1.33
C LEU A 273 -2.75 6.65 2.12
N LEU A 274 -4.00 6.81 1.64
CA LEU A 274 -5.17 6.24 2.31
C LEU A 274 -5.13 4.71 2.34
N PHE A 275 -4.79 4.08 1.22
CA PHE A 275 -4.67 2.64 1.15
C PHE A 275 -3.63 2.11 2.15
N ALA A 276 -2.49 2.78 2.24
CA ALA A 276 -1.43 2.44 3.18
C ALA A 276 -1.85 2.65 4.64
N ALA A 277 -2.48 3.77 4.97
CA ALA A 277 -2.94 4.07 6.32
C ALA A 277 -3.97 3.05 6.83
N VAL A 278 -4.86 2.59 5.93
CA VAL A 278 -5.93 1.64 6.29
C VAL A 278 -5.44 0.20 6.36
N PHE A 279 -4.66 -0.25 5.37
CA PHE A 279 -4.38 -1.68 5.20
C PHE A 279 -2.92 -2.08 5.46
N MET A 280 -1.95 -1.16 5.32
CA MET A 280 -0.53 -1.51 5.41
C MET A 280 0.11 -1.09 6.73
N VAL A 281 -0.19 0.11 7.22
CA VAL A 281 0.32 0.63 8.51
C VAL A 281 -0.33 -0.10 9.69
N THR A 282 -1.54 -0.62 9.48
CA THR A 282 -2.30 -1.38 10.49
C THR A 282 -1.87 -2.85 10.64
N GLU A 283 -0.84 -3.29 9.92
CA GLU A 283 -0.32 -4.65 9.99
C GLU A 283 0.14 -4.95 11.43
N PRO A 284 -0.49 -5.94 12.11
CA PRO A 284 -0.35 -6.06 13.56
C PRO A 284 1.01 -6.61 14.02
N VAL A 285 1.82 -7.18 13.13
CA VAL A 285 3.11 -7.78 13.49
C VAL A 285 4.21 -6.72 13.47
N SER A 286 4.35 -5.97 12.40
CA SER A 286 5.40 -4.97 12.20
C SER A 286 5.12 -3.62 12.89
N ALA A 287 3.86 -3.34 13.26
CA ALA A 287 3.48 -2.13 13.97
C ALA A 287 3.78 -2.19 15.48
N PRO A 288 3.99 -1.03 16.15
CA PRO A 288 4.18 -0.96 17.59
C PRO A 288 2.96 -1.49 18.36
N LYS A 289 3.20 -2.01 19.58
CA LYS A 289 2.14 -2.59 20.44
C LYS A 289 1.54 -1.57 21.40
N LEU A 290 2.33 -0.59 21.87
CA LEU A 290 1.87 0.39 22.83
C LEU A 290 1.06 1.51 22.18
N PRO A 291 -0.07 1.94 22.78
CA PRO A 291 -0.92 2.98 22.20
C PRO A 291 -0.19 4.30 21.92
N LYS A 292 0.72 4.72 22.80
CA LYS A 292 1.52 5.95 22.60
C LYS A 292 2.52 5.78 21.45
N SER A 293 3.16 4.60 21.35
CA SER A 293 4.08 4.28 20.24
C SER A 293 3.36 4.28 18.89
N GLN A 294 2.10 3.78 18.84
CA GLN A 294 1.28 3.76 17.63
C GLN A 294 1.00 5.16 17.08
N TRP A 295 0.74 6.13 17.96
CA TRP A 295 0.55 7.51 17.55
C TRP A 295 1.82 8.11 16.94
N ILE A 296 2.97 7.99 17.63
CA ILE A 296 4.26 8.50 17.14
C ILE A 296 4.63 7.85 15.81
N TYR A 297 4.49 6.53 15.74
CA TYR A 297 4.76 5.74 14.54
C TYR A 297 3.93 6.19 13.34
N GLY A 298 2.60 6.32 13.52
CA GLY A 298 1.71 6.74 12.44
C GLY A 298 1.96 8.18 12.00
N LEU A 299 2.11 9.13 12.94
CA LEU A 299 2.47 10.52 12.63
C LEU A 299 3.77 10.60 11.84
N PHE A 300 4.80 9.88 12.26
CA PHE A 300 6.08 9.80 11.58
C PHE A 300 5.92 9.30 10.13
N ILE A 301 5.18 8.20 9.90
CA ILE A 301 4.96 7.66 8.56
C ILE A 301 4.24 8.69 7.69
N GLY A 302 3.18 9.32 8.20
CA GLY A 302 2.43 10.33 7.45
C GLY A 302 3.30 11.52 7.03
N MET A 303 4.11 12.05 7.95
CA MET A 303 5.07 13.12 7.65
C MET A 303 6.11 12.67 6.62
N MET A 304 6.67 11.47 6.76
CA MET A 304 7.65 10.94 5.80
C MET A 304 7.07 10.76 4.40
N ILE A 305 5.80 10.35 4.29
CA ILE A 305 5.13 10.23 2.98
C ILE A 305 5.10 11.59 2.27
N VAL A 306 4.66 12.65 2.95
CA VAL A 306 4.62 14.00 2.36
C VAL A 306 6.03 14.50 2.06
N PHE A 307 6.97 14.31 2.98
CA PHE A 307 8.36 14.71 2.78
C PHE A 307 8.97 14.06 1.52
N PHE A 308 8.85 12.74 1.38
CA PHE A 308 9.37 12.05 0.19
C PHE A 308 8.60 12.40 -1.10
N ARG A 309 7.30 12.68 -1.02
CA ARG A 309 6.53 13.13 -2.18
C ARG A 309 7.00 14.51 -2.67
N SER A 310 7.30 15.41 -1.75
CA SER A 310 7.69 16.80 -2.09
C SER A 310 9.14 16.89 -2.54
N TYR A 311 10.06 16.27 -1.80
CA TYR A 311 11.51 16.41 -2.00
C TYR A 311 12.18 15.19 -2.63
N GLY A 312 11.55 14.02 -2.62
CA GLY A 312 12.12 12.81 -3.22
C GLY A 312 12.09 12.86 -4.75
N ILE A 313 13.10 12.26 -5.36
CA ILE A 313 13.20 12.12 -6.82
C ILE A 313 12.29 11.00 -7.34
N PHE A 314 11.98 10.01 -6.49
CA PHE A 314 11.20 8.83 -6.88
C PHE A 314 9.83 8.77 -6.21
N TYR A 315 8.86 8.16 -6.90
CA TYR A 315 7.46 8.12 -6.49
C TYR A 315 7.11 6.99 -5.50
N GLY A 316 8.10 6.23 -5.00
CA GLY A 316 7.95 5.14 -4.03
C GLY A 316 7.75 5.56 -2.56
N ALA A 317 7.46 6.85 -2.31
CA ALA A 317 7.41 7.50 -1.00
C ALA A 317 6.69 6.69 0.10
N VAL A 318 5.52 6.11 -0.21
CA VAL A 318 4.69 5.38 0.76
C VAL A 318 5.39 4.12 1.26
N ALA A 319 5.97 3.33 0.35
CA ALA A 319 6.64 2.09 0.72
C ALA A 319 7.85 2.35 1.63
N PHE A 320 8.71 3.29 1.26
CA PHE A 320 9.89 3.62 2.05
C PHE A 320 9.55 4.25 3.40
N SER A 321 8.51 5.09 3.47
CA SER A 321 8.03 5.65 4.74
C SER A 321 7.58 4.56 5.71
N ILE A 322 6.86 3.54 5.23
CA ILE A 322 6.43 2.41 6.06
C ILE A 322 7.62 1.55 6.49
N LEU A 323 8.58 1.26 5.60
CA LEU A 323 9.79 0.51 5.96
C LEU A 323 10.59 1.22 7.05
N LEU A 324 10.80 2.54 6.94
CA LEU A 324 11.45 3.34 7.98
C LEU A 324 10.65 3.30 9.29
N GLY A 325 9.33 3.44 9.21
CA GLY A 325 8.45 3.28 10.36
C GLY A 325 8.61 1.92 11.03
N ASN A 326 8.56 0.83 10.25
CA ASN A 326 8.73 -0.53 10.78
C ASN A 326 10.10 -0.71 11.47
N MET A 327 11.16 -0.11 10.92
CA MET A 327 12.50 -0.19 11.50
C MET A 327 12.57 0.44 12.89
N ILE A 328 11.88 1.57 13.11
CA ILE A 328 11.87 2.26 14.40
C ILE A 328 10.81 1.71 15.39
N ALA A 329 9.81 0.96 14.93
CA ALA A 329 8.69 0.49 15.74
C ALA A 329 9.12 -0.27 17.03
N PRO A 330 10.06 -1.23 17.01
CA PRO A 330 10.53 -1.90 18.22
C PRO A 330 11.19 -0.95 19.21
N SER A 331 12.00 0.00 18.71
CA SER A 331 12.69 1.00 19.52
C SER A 331 11.72 1.96 20.22
N LEU A 332 10.64 2.36 19.53
CA LEU A 332 9.58 3.19 20.10
C LEU A 332 8.91 2.50 21.30
N ASP A 333 8.59 1.22 21.18
CA ASP A 333 7.98 0.47 22.29
C ASP A 333 8.94 0.36 23.49
N LEU A 334 10.23 0.16 23.25
CA LEU A 334 11.24 0.13 24.33
C LEU A 334 11.38 1.50 25.00
N TRP A 335 11.41 2.59 24.24
CA TRP A 335 11.51 3.94 24.77
C TRP A 335 10.29 4.29 25.61
N ILE A 336 9.09 4.10 25.09
CA ILE A 336 7.86 4.39 25.81
C ILE A 336 7.76 3.58 27.10
N LYS A 337 8.17 2.31 27.11
CA LYS A 337 8.23 1.49 28.32
C LYS A 337 9.15 2.09 29.39
N ARG A 338 10.34 2.58 29.01
CA ARG A 338 11.27 3.20 29.96
C ARG A 338 10.69 4.41 30.67
N PHE A 339 9.89 5.22 29.97
CA PHE A 339 9.25 6.41 30.54
C PHE A 339 7.96 6.12 31.31
N THR A 340 7.31 4.98 31.06
CA THR A 340 6.00 4.66 31.65
C THR A 340 6.08 3.63 32.78
N THR A 341 7.15 2.84 32.86
CA THR A 341 7.33 1.85 33.93
C THR A 341 8.14 2.47 35.07
N PRO A 342 7.58 2.57 36.31
CA PRO A 342 8.33 3.02 37.47
C PRO A 342 9.56 2.12 37.66
N ALA A 343 10.67 2.70 38.07
CA ALA A 343 11.87 1.94 38.43
C ALA A 343 11.50 0.80 39.42
N PRO A 344 12.01 -0.42 39.24
CA PRO A 344 11.77 -1.50 40.18
C PRO A 344 12.18 -1.05 41.55
N LYS A 345 11.27 -1.09 42.54
CA LYS A 345 11.62 -0.80 43.92
C LYS A 345 12.79 -1.71 44.31
N PRO A 346 13.85 -1.18 44.94
CA PRO A 346 14.96 -2.02 45.40
C PRO A 346 14.38 -3.11 46.30
N LYS A 347 14.68 -4.37 46.01
CA LYS A 347 14.35 -5.48 46.89
C LYS A 347 15.06 -5.19 48.21
N VAL A 348 14.30 -4.81 49.21
CA VAL A 348 14.81 -4.77 50.62
C VAL A 348 15.24 -6.19 50.91
N ALA A 349 16.56 -6.40 51.03
CA ALA A 349 17.13 -7.66 51.49
C ALA A 349 16.52 -7.90 52.87
N SER A 350 15.61 -8.86 52.99
CA SER A 350 15.17 -9.35 54.30
C SER A 350 16.37 -10.00 54.97
N GLY A 351 17.03 -9.23 55.77
CA GLY A 351 18.08 -9.74 56.67
C GLY A 351 17.47 -10.77 57.62
N GLY A 352 17.63 -12.03 57.24
CA GLY A 352 17.36 -13.16 58.11
C GLY A 352 18.50 -13.25 59.13
N GLY A 353 18.41 -12.47 60.19
CA GLY A 353 19.12 -12.77 61.42
C GLY A 353 18.48 -14.00 62.06
N LYS A 354 19.15 -15.13 62.04
CA LYS A 354 18.95 -16.18 63.03
C LYS A 354 20.16 -16.14 63.93
N ALA A 355 19.91 -15.69 65.15
CA ALA A 355 20.73 -16.01 66.32
C ALA A 355 20.41 -17.41 66.82
#